data_3651070f038febcc0bd2669b5c3d5919
#
_entry.id   3651070f038febcc0bd2669b5c3d5919
#
_cell.length_a   1.000
_cell.length_b   1.000
_cell.length_c   1.000
_cell.angle_alpha   90.00
_cell.angle_beta   90.00
_cell.angle_gamma   90.00
#
_symmetry.space_group_name_H-M   'P 1'
#
loop_
_entity.id
_entity.type
_entity.pdbx_description
1 polymer ?
#
loop_
_entity_poly.entity_id
_entity_poly.type
_entity_poly.pdbx_seq_one_letter_code
_entity_poly.pdbx_strand_id
1 'polypeptide(L)' 'MSYRVLLIDDNQLALESMEKTIPWAEHDLELVGCASNGIQGCQMIRSLHPDI' A
#
# COMPACT_ATOMS: atom_id res chain seq x y z
N MET A 1 -8.82 -13.99 -6.97
CA MET A 1 -7.88 -13.04 -7.58
C MET A 1 -7.71 -11.83 -6.66
N SER A 2 -6.48 -11.50 -6.29
CA SER A 2 -6.23 -10.38 -5.36
C SER A 2 -5.91 -9.10 -6.13
N TYR A 3 -6.35 -7.97 -5.57
CA TYR A 3 -5.93 -6.65 -6.05
C TYR A 3 -4.68 -6.24 -5.28
N ARG A 4 -3.69 -5.74 -5.99
CA ARG A 4 -2.42 -5.29 -5.40
C ARG A 4 -2.55 -3.83 -4.99
N VAL A 5 -2.30 -3.54 -3.72
CA VAL A 5 -2.55 -2.23 -3.12
C VAL A 5 -1.22 -1.59 -2.67
N LEU A 6 -1.06 -0.32 -2.99
CA LEU A 6 0.03 0.51 -2.49
C LEU A 6 -0.55 1.59 -1.59
N LEU A 7 -0.01 1.74 -0.38
CA LEU A 7 -0.38 2.81 0.53
C LEU A 7 0.64 3.93 0.46
N ILE A 8 0.18 5.17 0.38
CA ILE A 8 1.03 6.36 0.38
C ILE A 8 0.50 7.34 1.42
N ASP A 9 1.30 7.64 2.45
CA ASP A 9 0.94 8.58 3.49
C ASP A 9 2.23 9.08 4.14
N ASP A 10 2.31 10.38 4.43
CA ASP A 10 3.46 10.96 5.12
C ASP A 10 3.49 10.63 6.61
N ASN A 11 2.42 10.08 7.15
CA ASN A 11 2.32 9.67 8.54
C ASN A 11 2.66 8.18 8.68
N GLN A 12 3.84 7.90 9.19
CA GLN A 12 4.33 6.52 9.35
C GLN A 12 3.43 5.70 10.29
N LEU A 13 2.89 6.31 11.33
CA LEU A 13 2.01 5.61 12.27
C LEU A 13 0.69 5.21 11.59
N ALA A 14 0.18 6.06 10.71
CA ALA A 14 -1.02 5.74 9.94
C ALA A 14 -0.78 4.57 8.99
N LEU A 15 0.37 4.53 8.33
CA LEU A 15 0.74 3.41 7.45
C LEU A 15 0.81 2.11 8.23
N GLU A 16 1.49 2.11 9.37
CA GLU A 16 1.61 0.92 10.22
C GLU A 16 0.25 0.46 10.74
N SER A 17 -0.61 1.39 11.14
CA SER A 17 -1.95 1.08 11.61
C SER A 17 -2.79 0.42 10.49
N MET A 18 -2.79 0.98 9.31
CA MET A 18 -3.53 0.42 8.17
C MET A 18 -3.02 -0.96 7.79
N GLU A 19 -1.70 -1.14 7.79
CA GLU A 19 -1.09 -2.43 7.49
C GLU A 19 -1.57 -3.53 8.45
N LYS A 20 -1.69 -3.19 9.72
CA LYS A 20 -2.06 -4.15 10.78
C LYS A 20 -3.56 -4.37 10.91
N THR A 21 -4.36 -3.34 10.64
CA THR A 21 -5.80 -3.38 10.97
C THR A 21 -6.70 -3.72 9.79
N ILE A 22 -6.27 -3.45 8.57
CA ILE A 22 -7.08 -3.80 7.40
C ILE A 22 -6.95 -5.30 7.13
N PRO A 23 -8.09 -6.03 7.07
CA PRO A 23 -8.05 -7.48 6.77
C PRO A 23 -7.89 -7.71 5.26
N TRP A 24 -6.70 -7.50 4.75
CA TRP A 24 -6.39 -7.52 3.32
C TRP A 24 -6.89 -8.79 2.62
N ALA A 25 -6.55 -9.95 3.17
CA ALA A 25 -6.89 -11.22 2.54
C ALA A 25 -8.39 -11.47 2.49
N GLU A 26 -9.14 -11.00 3.49
CA GLU A 26 -10.60 -11.16 3.53
C GLU A 26 -11.30 -10.36 2.43
N HIS A 27 -10.66 -9.32 1.91
CA HIS A 27 -11.21 -8.48 0.86
C HIS A 27 -10.53 -8.69 -0.49
N ASP A 28 -9.82 -9.79 -0.66
CA ASP A 28 -9.06 -10.09 -1.87
C ASP A 28 -8.04 -9.00 -2.21
N LEU A 29 -7.41 -8.45 -1.18
CA LEU A 29 -6.40 -7.42 -1.32
C LEU A 29 -5.04 -7.95 -0.90
N GLU A 30 -4.00 -7.48 -1.58
CA GLU A 30 -2.60 -7.76 -1.24
C GLU A 30 -1.85 -6.45 -1.09
N LEU A 31 -1.36 -6.15 0.11
CA LEU A 31 -0.55 -4.96 0.33
C LEU A 31 0.86 -5.23 -0.22
N VAL A 32 1.22 -4.56 -1.31
CA VAL A 32 2.50 -4.78 -1.99
C VAL A 32 3.56 -3.78 -1.60
N GLY A 33 3.19 -2.68 -0.97
CA GLY A 33 4.16 -1.70 -0.49
C GLY A 33 3.53 -0.53 0.23
N CYS A 34 4.38 0.23 0.92
CA CYS A 34 4.02 1.46 1.61
C CYS A 34 5.05 2.52 1.26
N ALA A 35 4.59 3.73 0.96
CA ALA A 35 5.46 4.87 0.70
C ALA A 35 5.13 6.00 1.66
N SER A 36 6.14 6.71 2.14
CA SER A 36 5.97 7.81 3.10
C SER A 36 5.97 9.19 2.45
N ASN A 37 6.11 9.26 1.14
CA ASN A 37 6.01 10.52 0.40
C ASN A 37 5.67 10.25 -1.06
N GLY A 38 5.30 11.32 -1.80
CA GLY A 38 4.86 11.19 -3.17
C GLY A 38 5.94 10.73 -4.13
N ILE A 39 7.20 11.14 -3.91
CA ILE A 39 8.33 10.75 -4.78
C ILE A 39 8.55 9.23 -4.68
N GLN A 40 8.63 8.73 -3.45
CA GLN A 40 8.76 7.29 -3.21
C GLN A 40 7.55 6.53 -3.76
N GLY A 41 6.35 7.07 -3.57
CA GLY A 41 5.13 6.49 -4.09
C GLY A 41 5.15 6.34 -5.60
N CYS A 42 5.57 7.38 -6.33
CA CYS A 42 5.69 7.32 -7.78
C CYS A 42 6.68 6.25 -8.24
N GLN A 43 7.81 6.14 -7.56
CA GLN A 43 8.81 5.11 -7.87
C GLN A 43 8.22 3.71 -7.67
N MET A 44 7.49 3.51 -6.58
CA MET A 44 6.88 2.22 -6.26
C MET A 44 5.75 1.86 -7.24
N ILE A 45 4.98 2.84 -7.69
CA ILE A 45 3.95 2.62 -8.72
C ILE A 45 4.60 2.06 -9.99
N ARG A 46 5.72 2.64 -10.41
CA ARG A 46 6.43 2.20 -11.61
C ARG A 46 7.04 0.81 -11.45
N SER A 47 7.51 0.46 -10.26
CA SER A 47 8.16 -0.83 -10.00
C SER A 47 7.17 -1.94 -9.73
N LEU A 48 6.12 -1.66 -8.97
CA LEU A 48 5.21 -2.68 -8.45
C LEU A 48 3.93 -2.82 -9.26
N HIS A 49 3.56 -1.80 -10.03
CA HIS A 49 2.32 -1.77 -10.82
C HIS A 49 1.09 -2.14 -9.98
N PRO A 50 0.79 -1.41 -8.91
CA PRO A 50 -0.36 -1.74 -8.07
C PRO A 50 -1.67 -1.48 -8.81
N ASP A 51 -2.72 -2.21 -8.41
CA ASP A 51 -4.07 -2.00 -8.94
C ASP A 51 -4.76 -0.80 -8.27
N ILE A 52 -4.44 -0.57 -7.01
CA ILE A 52 -5.04 0.48 -6.19
C ILE A 52 -3.95 1.29 -5.51
#